data_bdc6bfe62661d9555f68aa2eb668e2a8
#
_entry.id   bdc6bfe62661d9555f68aa2eb668e2a8
#
_cell.length_a   1.000
_cell.length_b   1.000
_cell.length_c   1.000
_cell.angle_alpha   90.00
_cell.angle_beta   90.00
_cell.angle_gamma   90.00
#
_symmetry.space_group_name_H-M   'P 1'
#
loop_
_entity.id
_entity.type
_entity.pdbx_description
1 polymer ?
#
loop_
_entity_poly.entity_id
_entity_poly.type
_entity_poly.pdbx_seq_one_letter_code
_entity_poly.pdbx_strand_id
1 'polypeptide(L)'
;MMDLALGALRANPEIAVFMAIASGVMLGRVRIGSFHLGSVAGALLMGLLIGQIGLEVPHELKAVFFALFIYAVGFKSGPEFFGSLNRGTLKLVLLSVVLCGTALATILAMNALYDFDAGFTAGLGAGALTDTAIMGTASSAIAQLPLDAAAKSELNSHMAVAYAITYIFGTVGLIVFVGSIAPKLLGVDLKASAQELERQLGIERHEEAISIPYTRIVVRAHRLNHAQNLGHTISDLEARYPSLSIERVIRGEQILERNPALVMQPGDILGIYALRESVGHLASWIGPEVDHPLSLSFPTRSADIVLTNRRLAGRTIHQIKIALVGAERMGCFLTGISRQGLPLPLLPETVLRRGDVISLTGRAASVDALAIQLGRERKASHRTDIAIHALGLVVGSFLGLLSTHIGMIPIELGIGGGILLTGLVIGWYNSRHPELGALPPAAQWAFSEFGLTAFGAVVGLLAGPAAVTAILEQGLALVVAGALVTLIPPLVTLYFGRYVLGLHPMILFGALAGAQTEAASMNKIIEQSGSNTPVVGFTVCYAVSNVLLAVCGPIIISLA
;
A
#
# COMPACT_ATOMS: atom_id res chain seq x y z
N MET A 1 36.57 9.35 28.66
CA MET A 1 35.88 9.25 27.39
C MET A 1 34.39 8.96 27.55
N MET A 2 34.01 8.00 28.42
CA MET A 2 32.59 7.66 28.64
C MET A 2 31.81 8.83 29.22
N ASP A 3 32.34 9.52 30.24
CA ASP A 3 31.70 10.69 30.86
C ASP A 3 31.54 11.87 29.89
N LEU A 4 32.50 12.05 29.00
CA LEU A 4 32.45 13.09 27.96
C LEU A 4 31.39 12.78 26.92
N ALA A 5 31.24 11.50 26.51
CA ALA A 5 30.21 11.05 25.60
C ALA A 5 28.81 11.15 26.22
N LEU A 6 28.65 10.75 27.48
CA LEU A 6 27.41 10.89 28.24
C LEU A 6 27.02 12.37 28.43
N GLY A 7 27.99 13.23 28.74
CA GLY A 7 27.78 14.69 28.82
C GLY A 7 27.32 15.29 27.49
N ALA A 8 27.91 14.83 26.36
CA ALA A 8 27.51 15.27 25.03
C ALA A 8 26.08 14.83 24.66
N LEU A 9 25.68 13.59 25.00
CA LEU A 9 24.33 13.07 24.76
C LEU A 9 23.27 13.81 25.60
N ARG A 10 23.61 14.14 26.86
CA ARG A 10 22.70 14.93 27.72
C ARG A 10 22.56 16.37 27.24
N ALA A 11 23.63 16.97 26.72
CA ALA A 11 23.59 18.33 26.20
C ALA A 11 22.92 18.45 24.83
N ASN A 12 22.88 17.35 24.03
CA ASN A 12 22.36 17.32 22.66
C ASN A 12 21.50 16.07 22.47
N PRO A 13 20.26 16.06 22.94
CA PRO A 13 19.38 14.89 22.90
C PRO A 13 19.07 14.43 21.46
N GLU A 14 19.17 15.31 20.47
CA GLU A 14 19.03 14.96 19.05
C GLU A 14 20.05 13.92 18.58
N ILE A 15 21.26 13.91 19.17
CA ILE A 15 22.27 12.88 18.87
C ILE A 15 21.76 11.50 19.29
N ALA A 16 21.14 11.42 20.48
CA ALA A 16 20.55 10.16 20.98
C ALA A 16 19.40 9.70 20.09
N VAL A 17 18.57 10.62 19.59
CA VAL A 17 17.48 10.31 18.65
C VAL A 17 18.05 9.69 17.36
N PHE A 18 19.05 10.33 16.73
CA PHE A 18 19.66 9.78 15.53
C PHE A 18 20.43 8.48 15.76
N MET A 19 21.06 8.32 16.94
CA MET A 19 21.67 7.05 17.34
C MET A 19 20.63 5.93 17.45
N ALA A 20 19.49 6.20 18.11
CA ALA A 20 18.41 5.24 18.24
C ALA A 20 17.82 4.86 16.88
N ILE A 21 17.62 5.83 15.97
CA ILE A 21 17.16 5.57 14.61
C ILE A 21 18.18 4.71 13.85
N ALA A 22 19.44 5.13 13.80
CA ALA A 22 20.47 4.44 13.02
C ALA A 22 20.70 3.00 13.49
N SER A 23 20.96 2.82 14.82
CA SER A 23 21.18 1.49 15.40
C SER A 23 19.90 0.64 15.36
N GLY A 24 18.73 1.26 15.54
CA GLY A 24 17.45 0.58 15.51
C GLY A 24 17.08 0.09 14.11
N VAL A 25 17.30 0.88 13.06
CA VAL A 25 17.12 0.44 11.67
C VAL A 25 18.09 -0.70 11.33
N MET A 26 19.33 -0.65 11.82
CA MET A 26 20.28 -1.75 11.64
C MET A 26 19.81 -3.02 12.36
N LEU A 27 19.35 -2.90 13.61
CA LEU A 27 18.75 -4.01 14.36
C LEU A 27 17.51 -4.56 13.66
N GLY A 28 16.65 -3.70 13.14
CA GLY A 28 15.43 -4.07 12.41
C GLY A 28 15.67 -4.87 11.13
N ARG A 29 16.89 -4.80 10.55
CA ARG A 29 17.31 -5.58 9.38
C ARG A 29 17.72 -7.01 9.72
N VAL A 30 17.92 -7.33 10.99
CA VAL A 30 18.27 -8.68 11.43
C VAL A 30 17.12 -9.61 11.07
N ARG A 31 17.44 -10.69 10.35
CA ARG A 31 16.50 -11.72 9.93
C ARG A 31 16.71 -13.00 10.70
N ILE A 32 15.64 -13.56 11.23
CA ILE A 32 15.64 -14.87 11.89
C ILE A 32 14.62 -15.73 11.14
N GLY A 33 15.08 -16.55 10.22
CA GLY A 33 14.21 -17.29 9.30
C GLY A 33 13.45 -16.34 8.35
N SER A 34 12.12 -16.43 8.37
CA SER A 34 11.23 -15.54 7.60
C SER A 34 10.86 -14.26 8.36
N PHE A 35 11.24 -14.13 9.63
CA PHE A 35 10.93 -12.98 10.48
C PHE A 35 12.02 -11.91 10.37
N HIS A 36 11.61 -10.65 10.30
CA HIS A 36 12.44 -9.47 10.49
C HIS A 36 11.74 -8.53 11.46
N LEU A 37 12.50 -7.95 12.37
CA LEU A 37 11.96 -7.10 13.43
C LEU A 37 11.32 -5.81 12.90
N GLY A 38 11.83 -5.30 11.77
CA GLY A 38 11.38 -4.02 11.20
C GLY A 38 12.07 -2.80 11.82
N SER A 39 12.14 -1.72 11.02
CA SER A 39 12.84 -0.47 11.41
C SER A 39 12.25 0.19 12.64
N VAL A 40 10.93 0.20 12.74
CA VAL A 40 10.18 0.88 13.82
C VAL A 40 10.39 0.20 15.17
N ALA A 41 10.16 -1.12 15.23
CA ALA A 41 10.36 -1.89 16.46
C ALA A 41 11.84 -1.87 16.87
N GLY A 42 12.75 -1.98 15.91
CA GLY A 42 14.19 -1.83 16.15
C GLY A 42 14.56 -0.47 16.74
N ALA A 43 14.01 0.62 16.19
CA ALA A 43 14.28 1.98 16.67
C ALA A 43 13.70 2.21 18.08
N LEU A 44 12.53 1.67 18.35
CA LEU A 44 11.92 1.73 19.68
C LEU A 44 12.75 0.95 20.71
N LEU A 45 13.18 -0.28 20.41
CA LEU A 45 14.03 -1.08 21.30
C LEU A 45 15.38 -0.42 21.55
N MET A 46 16.02 0.12 20.53
CA MET A 46 17.28 0.86 20.71
C MET A 46 17.06 2.17 21.47
N GLY A 47 15.92 2.82 21.25
CA GLY A 47 15.47 3.96 22.06
C GLY A 47 15.32 3.60 23.54
N LEU A 48 14.65 2.48 23.86
CA LEU A 48 14.50 1.96 25.22
C LEU A 48 15.87 1.70 25.88
N LEU A 49 16.81 1.10 25.14
CA LEU A 49 18.16 0.82 25.64
C LEU A 49 18.96 2.10 25.90
N ILE A 50 19.00 3.02 24.94
CA ILE A 50 19.74 4.28 25.07
C ILE A 50 19.07 5.17 26.12
N GLY A 51 17.75 5.15 26.21
CA GLY A 51 16.95 5.92 27.16
C GLY A 51 17.21 5.56 28.64
N GLN A 52 17.77 4.35 28.92
CA GLN A 52 18.20 3.97 30.30
C GLN A 52 19.18 4.99 30.91
N ILE A 53 19.85 5.80 30.09
CA ILE A 53 20.77 6.84 30.56
C ILE A 53 20.03 8.04 31.23
N GLY A 54 18.69 8.09 31.08
CA GLY A 54 17.88 9.19 31.62
C GLY A 54 18.08 10.50 30.87
N LEU A 55 17.85 10.45 29.54
CA LEU A 55 17.96 11.61 28.66
C LEU A 55 16.65 12.40 28.61
N GLU A 56 16.73 13.72 28.70
CA GLU A 56 15.59 14.61 28.50
C GLU A 56 15.42 14.91 27.02
N VAL A 57 14.54 14.18 26.34
CA VAL A 57 14.21 14.43 24.93
C VAL A 57 12.97 15.34 24.85
N PRO A 58 13.00 16.41 24.05
CA PRO A 58 11.84 17.31 23.89
C PRO A 58 10.61 16.55 23.38
N HIS A 59 9.49 16.68 24.06
CA HIS A 59 8.23 16.00 23.70
C HIS A 59 7.68 16.46 22.35
N GLU A 60 8.03 17.67 21.91
CA GLU A 60 7.63 18.25 20.62
C GLU A 60 8.15 17.44 19.44
N LEU A 61 9.36 16.86 19.56
CA LEU A 61 9.92 16.00 18.51
C LEU A 61 9.03 14.78 18.25
N LYS A 62 8.51 14.16 19.31
CA LYS A 62 7.55 13.05 19.19
C LYS A 62 6.32 13.48 18.40
N ALA A 63 5.74 14.63 18.73
CA ALA A 63 4.53 15.14 18.08
C ALA A 63 4.75 15.45 16.59
N VAL A 64 5.88 16.06 16.23
CA VAL A 64 6.22 16.38 14.83
C VAL A 64 6.39 15.11 14.00
N PHE A 65 7.18 14.15 14.48
CA PHE A 65 7.39 12.90 13.73
C PHE A 65 6.10 12.08 13.59
N PHE A 66 5.27 12.04 14.64
CA PHE A 66 3.97 11.41 14.58
C PHE A 66 3.04 12.11 13.58
N ALA A 67 2.99 13.43 13.59
CA ALA A 67 2.16 14.21 12.66
C ALA A 67 2.51 13.92 11.18
N LEU A 68 3.80 13.87 10.85
CA LEU A 68 4.26 13.54 9.49
C LEU A 68 3.85 12.11 9.09
N PHE A 69 4.04 11.16 10.00
CA PHE A 69 3.67 9.76 9.80
C PHE A 69 2.16 9.61 9.55
N ILE A 70 1.34 10.06 10.49
CA ILE A 70 -0.11 9.83 10.43
C ILE A 70 -0.76 10.56 9.26
N TYR A 71 -0.22 11.74 8.89
CA TYR A 71 -0.62 12.46 7.70
C TYR A 71 -0.34 11.64 6.43
N ALA A 72 0.87 11.07 6.31
CA ALA A 72 1.25 10.26 5.16
C ALA A 72 0.40 8.99 5.03
N VAL A 73 0.06 8.35 6.16
CA VAL A 73 -0.87 7.20 6.21
C VAL A 73 -2.24 7.62 5.69
N GLY A 74 -2.78 8.76 6.17
CA GLY A 74 -4.04 9.31 5.69
C GLY A 74 -4.00 9.60 4.19
N PHE A 75 -2.97 10.31 3.73
CA PHE A 75 -2.79 10.67 2.32
C PHE A 75 -2.77 9.43 1.41
N LYS A 76 -2.02 8.40 1.80
CA LYS A 76 -1.93 7.14 1.06
C LYS A 76 -3.27 6.40 1.02
N SER A 77 -3.97 6.34 2.14
CA SER A 77 -5.21 5.58 2.29
C SER A 77 -6.44 6.30 1.74
N GLY A 78 -6.38 7.63 1.55
CA GLY A 78 -7.52 8.46 1.18
C GLY A 78 -8.27 8.04 -0.08
N PRO A 79 -7.59 7.81 -1.22
CA PRO A 79 -8.24 7.40 -2.46
C PRO A 79 -9.06 6.12 -2.30
N GLU A 80 -8.50 5.12 -1.61
CA GLU A 80 -9.15 3.82 -1.43
C GLU A 80 -10.23 3.87 -0.35
N PHE A 81 -10.01 4.59 0.73
CA PHE A 81 -11.01 4.78 1.78
C PHE A 81 -12.32 5.34 1.19
N PHE A 82 -12.26 6.46 0.49
CA PHE A 82 -13.44 7.03 -0.15
C PHE A 82 -13.93 6.21 -1.36
N GLY A 83 -13.04 5.50 -2.05
CA GLY A 83 -13.37 4.58 -3.13
C GLY A 83 -14.05 3.30 -2.65
N SER A 84 -13.79 2.88 -1.40
CA SER A 84 -14.35 1.67 -0.81
C SER A 84 -15.78 1.86 -0.28
N LEU A 85 -16.24 3.09 -0.10
CA LEU A 85 -17.59 3.39 0.36
C LEU A 85 -18.62 3.21 -0.78
N ASN A 86 -18.68 2.01 -1.34
CA ASN A 86 -19.65 1.63 -2.38
C ASN A 86 -20.26 0.25 -2.09
N ARG A 87 -21.40 -0.07 -2.75
CA ARG A 87 -22.14 -1.30 -2.50
C ARG A 87 -21.33 -2.58 -2.79
N GLY A 88 -20.39 -2.53 -3.75
CA GLY A 88 -19.58 -3.69 -4.12
C GLY A 88 -18.52 -4.09 -3.09
N THR A 89 -18.09 -3.15 -2.26
CA THR A 89 -17.05 -3.37 -1.23
C THR A 89 -17.60 -3.36 0.19
N LEU A 90 -18.91 -3.14 0.37
CA LEU A 90 -19.56 -3.05 1.69
C LEU A 90 -19.26 -4.27 2.57
N LYS A 91 -19.17 -5.48 2.00
CA LYS A 91 -18.81 -6.70 2.74
C LYS A 91 -17.41 -6.60 3.35
N LEU A 92 -16.45 -6.02 2.63
CA LEU A 92 -15.07 -5.84 3.10
C LEU A 92 -14.97 -4.74 4.16
N VAL A 93 -15.73 -3.65 3.99
CA VAL A 93 -15.84 -2.60 5.01
C VAL A 93 -16.42 -3.17 6.30
N LEU A 94 -17.53 -3.94 6.21
CA LEU A 94 -18.13 -4.59 7.37
C LEU A 94 -17.16 -5.59 8.03
N LEU A 95 -16.38 -6.31 7.25
CA LEU A 95 -15.34 -7.21 7.77
C LEU A 95 -14.32 -6.44 8.62
N SER A 96 -13.85 -5.27 8.13
CA SER A 96 -12.92 -4.40 8.87
C SER A 96 -13.54 -3.88 10.17
N VAL A 97 -14.81 -3.48 10.15
CA VAL A 97 -15.53 -3.04 11.34
C VAL A 97 -15.63 -4.16 12.38
N VAL A 98 -15.94 -5.39 11.94
CA VAL A 98 -16.02 -6.56 12.85
C VAL A 98 -14.64 -6.87 13.44
N LEU A 99 -13.57 -6.81 12.64
CA LEU A 99 -12.22 -7.03 13.15
C LEU A 99 -11.84 -5.96 14.18
N CYS A 100 -12.00 -4.69 13.87
CA CYS A 100 -11.66 -3.60 14.79
C CYS A 100 -12.52 -3.64 16.06
N GLY A 101 -13.82 -3.93 15.95
CA GLY A 101 -14.71 -4.06 17.08
C GLY A 101 -14.36 -5.25 17.99
N THR A 102 -14.05 -6.41 17.42
CA THR A 102 -13.60 -7.58 18.18
C THR A 102 -12.21 -7.38 18.78
N ALA A 103 -11.32 -6.67 18.09
CA ALA A 103 -10.01 -6.30 18.62
C ALA A 103 -10.15 -5.38 19.85
N LEU A 104 -10.93 -4.31 19.74
CA LEU A 104 -11.20 -3.40 20.85
C LEU A 104 -11.82 -4.14 22.04
N ALA A 105 -12.83 -4.98 21.79
CA ALA A 105 -13.45 -5.78 22.84
C ALA A 105 -12.46 -6.74 23.52
N THR A 106 -11.56 -7.38 22.75
CA THR A 106 -10.53 -8.27 23.30
C THR A 106 -9.50 -7.49 24.12
N ILE A 107 -9.07 -6.31 23.63
CA ILE A 107 -8.13 -5.44 24.36
C ILE A 107 -8.73 -5.03 25.71
N LEU A 108 -9.98 -4.56 25.73
CA LEU A 108 -10.66 -4.16 26.96
C LEU A 108 -10.92 -5.35 27.91
N ALA A 109 -11.18 -6.55 27.35
CA ALA A 109 -11.29 -7.76 28.15
C ALA A 109 -9.95 -8.14 28.82
N MET A 110 -8.83 -7.96 28.13
CA MET A 110 -7.49 -8.18 28.71
C MET A 110 -7.15 -7.12 29.74
N ASN A 111 -7.54 -5.86 29.51
CA ASN A 111 -7.44 -4.81 30.52
C ASN A 111 -8.16 -5.21 31.82
N ALA A 112 -9.42 -5.59 31.72
CA ALA A 112 -10.24 -6.01 32.88
C ALA A 112 -9.71 -7.27 33.59
N LEU A 113 -9.02 -8.17 32.85
CA LEU A 113 -8.49 -9.43 33.40
C LEU A 113 -7.17 -9.23 34.14
N TYR A 114 -6.29 -8.36 33.64
CA TYR A 114 -4.93 -8.17 34.16
C TYR A 114 -4.74 -6.85 34.90
N ASP A 115 -5.78 -6.02 34.98
CA ASP A 115 -5.77 -4.71 35.60
C ASP A 115 -4.66 -3.79 35.05
N PHE A 116 -4.56 -3.76 33.71
CA PHE A 116 -3.61 -2.90 33.04
C PHE A 116 -4.04 -1.43 33.15
N ASP A 117 -3.09 -0.52 33.24
CA ASP A 117 -3.40 0.88 33.05
C ASP A 117 -3.67 1.23 31.57
N ALA A 118 -4.11 2.47 31.36
CA ALA A 118 -4.43 2.96 30.00
C ALA A 118 -3.22 2.91 29.04
N GLY A 119 -1.99 3.09 29.57
CA GLY A 119 -0.76 3.00 28.79
C GLY A 119 -0.48 1.58 28.31
N PHE A 120 -0.45 0.61 29.23
CA PHE A 120 -0.30 -0.81 28.87
C PHE A 120 -1.38 -1.29 27.91
N THR A 121 -2.63 -0.89 28.14
CA THR A 121 -3.78 -1.28 27.32
C THR A 121 -3.67 -0.74 25.88
N ALA A 122 -3.28 0.52 25.72
CA ALA A 122 -3.07 1.11 24.41
C ALA A 122 -1.88 0.50 23.66
N GLY A 123 -0.77 0.26 24.39
CA GLY A 123 0.41 -0.39 23.84
C GLY A 123 0.16 -1.84 23.43
N LEU A 124 -0.61 -2.59 24.22
CA LEU A 124 -1.08 -3.94 23.87
C LEU A 124 -1.84 -3.95 22.54
N GLY A 125 -2.81 -3.02 22.40
CA GLY A 125 -3.58 -2.91 21.14
C GLY A 125 -2.71 -2.54 19.96
N ALA A 126 -1.87 -1.53 20.10
CA ALA A 126 -1.00 -1.05 19.03
C ALA A 126 -0.01 -2.14 18.57
N GLY A 127 0.61 -2.86 19.49
CA GLY A 127 1.59 -3.91 19.16
C GLY A 127 0.93 -5.16 18.58
N ALA A 128 -0.09 -5.70 19.25
CA ALA A 128 -0.75 -6.93 18.85
C ALA A 128 -1.47 -6.82 17.47
N LEU A 129 -1.92 -5.61 17.10
CA LEU A 129 -2.53 -5.32 15.80
C LEU A 129 -1.54 -4.75 14.77
N THR A 130 -0.25 -4.60 15.14
CA THR A 130 0.80 -4.00 14.32
C THR A 130 0.48 -2.58 13.82
N ASP A 131 -0.40 -1.86 14.51
CA ASP A 131 -0.85 -0.53 14.11
C ASP A 131 -0.31 0.56 15.06
N THR A 132 0.78 1.18 14.64
CA THR A 132 1.42 2.26 15.39
C THR A 132 0.60 3.56 15.44
N ALA A 133 -0.43 3.69 14.57
CA ALA A 133 -1.33 4.84 14.63
C ALA A 133 -2.11 4.87 15.95
N ILE A 134 -2.50 3.70 16.49
CA ILE A 134 -3.10 3.57 17.83
C ILE A 134 -2.20 4.21 18.88
N MET A 135 -0.90 3.89 18.86
CA MET A 135 0.07 4.40 19.84
C MET A 135 0.17 5.93 19.81
N GLY A 136 0.20 6.50 18.61
CA GLY A 136 0.31 7.95 18.46
C GLY A 136 -0.97 8.70 18.85
N THR A 137 -2.13 8.18 18.47
CA THR A 137 -3.43 8.77 18.85
C THR A 137 -3.71 8.60 20.33
N ALA A 138 -3.35 7.47 20.94
CA ALA A 138 -3.40 7.24 22.38
C ALA A 138 -2.46 8.19 23.14
N SER A 139 -1.22 8.39 22.64
CA SER A 139 -0.29 9.35 23.24
C SER A 139 -0.83 10.79 23.19
N SER A 140 -1.53 11.15 22.11
CA SER A 140 -2.20 12.45 22.00
C SER A 140 -3.36 12.57 23.00
N ALA A 141 -4.12 11.50 23.21
CA ALA A 141 -5.20 11.46 24.21
C ALA A 141 -4.65 11.53 25.64
N ILE A 142 -3.57 10.79 25.97
CA ILE A 142 -2.88 10.87 27.26
C ILE A 142 -2.44 12.31 27.56
N ALA A 143 -1.96 13.04 26.56
CA ALA A 143 -1.52 14.43 26.74
C ALA A 143 -2.66 15.36 27.21
N GLN A 144 -3.92 15.02 26.91
CA GLN A 144 -5.11 15.80 27.28
C GLN A 144 -5.73 15.38 28.63
N LEU A 145 -5.32 14.25 29.20
CA LEU A 145 -5.82 13.83 30.50
C LEU A 145 -5.49 14.88 31.60
N PRO A 146 -6.37 15.04 32.60
CA PRO A 146 -6.14 15.95 33.72
C PRO A 146 -5.15 15.33 34.74
N LEU A 147 -3.99 14.89 34.26
CA LEU A 147 -2.92 14.28 35.06
C LEU A 147 -1.67 15.17 35.05
N ASP A 148 -0.80 15.00 36.04
CA ASP A 148 0.50 15.67 36.05
C ASP A 148 1.45 15.13 34.94
N ALA A 149 2.56 15.82 34.72
CA ALA A 149 3.51 15.46 33.70
C ALA A 149 4.20 14.10 33.97
N ALA A 150 4.39 13.73 35.21
CA ALA A 150 5.03 12.48 35.60
C ALA A 150 4.11 11.28 35.29
N ALA A 151 2.84 11.34 35.68
CA ALA A 151 1.85 10.30 35.34
C ALA A 151 1.63 10.14 33.84
N LYS A 152 1.58 11.25 33.08
CA LYS A 152 1.52 11.18 31.61
C LYS A 152 2.76 10.53 30.99
N SER A 153 3.93 10.79 31.56
CA SER A 153 5.18 10.17 31.12
C SER A 153 5.18 8.67 31.39
N GLU A 154 4.70 8.27 32.56
CA GLU A 154 4.58 6.87 32.98
C GLU A 154 3.66 6.09 32.06
N LEU A 155 2.44 6.58 31.77
CA LEU A 155 1.51 5.97 30.84
C LEU A 155 2.11 5.81 29.43
N ASN A 156 2.83 6.84 28.92
CA ASN A 156 3.52 6.73 27.64
C ASN A 156 4.67 5.69 27.67
N SER A 157 5.34 5.53 28.81
CA SER A 157 6.38 4.51 28.98
C SER A 157 5.80 3.11 29.01
N HIS A 158 4.71 2.89 29.74
CA HIS A 158 3.98 1.62 29.75
C HIS A 158 3.46 1.24 28.36
N MET A 159 2.93 2.22 27.62
CA MET A 159 2.48 2.02 26.24
C MET A 159 3.64 1.58 25.33
N ALA A 160 4.81 2.18 25.44
CA ALA A 160 5.98 1.82 24.64
C ALA A 160 6.46 0.39 24.94
N VAL A 161 6.51 0.01 26.22
CA VAL A 161 6.90 -1.33 26.66
C VAL A 161 5.91 -2.38 26.17
N ALA A 162 4.61 -2.15 26.35
CA ALA A 162 3.57 -3.06 25.89
C ALA A 162 3.62 -3.24 24.38
N TYR A 163 3.78 -2.16 23.62
CA TYR A 163 3.96 -2.21 22.17
C TYR A 163 5.17 -3.08 21.80
N ALA A 164 6.33 -2.84 22.40
CA ALA A 164 7.55 -3.58 22.08
C ALA A 164 7.42 -5.10 22.28
N ILE A 165 6.76 -5.50 23.38
CA ILE A 165 6.54 -6.92 23.71
C ILE A 165 5.52 -7.54 22.74
N THR A 166 4.39 -6.88 22.50
CA THR A 166 3.25 -7.47 21.79
C THR A 166 3.38 -7.40 20.27
N TYR A 167 4.21 -6.49 19.75
CA TYR A 167 4.45 -6.34 18.30
C TYR A 167 4.99 -7.61 17.64
N ILE A 168 5.83 -8.36 18.36
CA ILE A 168 6.38 -9.63 17.86
C ILE A 168 5.24 -10.63 17.61
N PHE A 169 4.28 -10.70 18.54
CA PHE A 169 3.10 -11.57 18.39
C PHE A 169 2.21 -11.09 17.25
N GLY A 170 1.97 -9.77 17.14
CA GLY A 170 1.20 -9.16 16.06
C GLY A 170 1.72 -9.57 14.68
N THR A 171 3.01 -9.41 14.45
CA THR A 171 3.62 -9.72 13.15
C THR A 171 3.72 -11.22 12.90
N VAL A 172 4.40 -11.97 13.79
CA VAL A 172 4.62 -13.41 13.60
C VAL A 172 3.32 -14.19 13.69
N GLY A 173 2.49 -13.86 14.68
CA GLY A 173 1.22 -14.54 14.92
C GLY A 173 0.28 -14.42 13.74
N LEU A 174 0.15 -13.25 13.14
CA LEU A 174 -0.72 -13.07 11.98
C LEU A 174 -0.17 -13.77 10.72
N ILE A 175 1.15 -13.70 10.46
CA ILE A 175 1.77 -14.43 9.34
C ILE A 175 1.48 -15.93 9.46
N VAL A 176 1.64 -16.50 10.65
CA VAL A 176 1.36 -17.92 10.92
C VAL A 176 -0.15 -18.20 10.83
N PHE A 177 -0.97 -17.31 11.39
CA PHE A 177 -2.41 -17.47 11.36
C PHE A 177 -2.95 -17.51 9.93
N VAL A 178 -2.67 -16.49 9.12
CA VAL A 178 -3.23 -16.39 7.76
C VAL A 178 -2.55 -17.36 6.79
N GLY A 179 -1.23 -17.59 6.96
CA GLY A 179 -0.46 -18.48 6.08
C GLY A 179 -0.63 -19.98 6.37
N SER A 180 -1.05 -20.36 7.59
CA SER A 180 -1.07 -21.76 7.99
C SER A 180 -2.31 -22.20 8.76
N ILE A 181 -2.74 -21.41 9.76
CA ILE A 181 -3.84 -21.80 10.66
C ILE A 181 -5.20 -21.63 9.95
N ALA A 182 -5.46 -20.45 9.39
CA ALA A 182 -6.73 -20.12 8.75
C ALA A 182 -7.05 -21.01 7.54
N PRO A 183 -6.10 -21.34 6.63
CA PRO A 183 -6.35 -22.31 5.57
C PRO A 183 -6.75 -23.70 6.11
N LYS A 184 -6.07 -24.19 7.17
CA LYS A 184 -6.39 -25.47 7.80
C LYS A 184 -7.75 -25.46 8.48
N LEU A 185 -8.12 -24.39 9.19
CA LEU A 185 -9.42 -24.26 9.85
C LEU A 185 -10.59 -24.27 8.85
N LEU A 186 -10.39 -23.71 7.66
CA LEU A 186 -11.38 -23.72 6.60
C LEU A 186 -11.30 -24.94 5.67
N GLY A 187 -10.31 -25.82 5.84
CA GLY A 187 -10.05 -26.96 4.96
C GLY A 187 -9.74 -26.54 3.52
N VAL A 188 -9.02 -25.42 3.33
CA VAL A 188 -8.75 -24.80 2.02
C VAL A 188 -7.30 -25.01 1.63
N ASP A 189 -7.08 -25.55 0.43
CA ASP A 189 -5.78 -25.50 -0.24
C ASP A 189 -5.64 -24.15 -0.95
N LEU A 190 -4.58 -23.42 -0.61
CA LEU A 190 -4.35 -22.06 -1.12
C LEU A 190 -4.17 -22.01 -2.64
N LYS A 191 -3.41 -23.00 -3.19
CA LYS A 191 -3.15 -23.05 -4.64
C LYS A 191 -4.41 -23.40 -5.42
N ALA A 192 -5.12 -24.44 -4.97
CA ALA A 192 -6.37 -24.86 -5.61
C ALA A 192 -7.45 -23.77 -5.52
N SER A 193 -7.58 -23.12 -4.35
CA SER A 193 -8.52 -22.02 -4.14
C SER A 193 -8.19 -20.79 -4.99
N ALA A 194 -6.91 -20.48 -5.16
CA ALA A 194 -6.47 -19.40 -6.03
C ALA A 194 -6.81 -19.71 -7.50
N GLN A 195 -6.54 -20.92 -7.96
CA GLN A 195 -6.88 -21.36 -9.32
C GLN A 195 -8.39 -21.34 -9.58
N GLU A 196 -9.17 -21.73 -8.59
CA GLU A 196 -10.64 -21.67 -8.70
C GLU A 196 -11.13 -20.24 -8.83
N LEU A 197 -10.63 -19.32 -7.99
CA LEU A 197 -10.98 -17.90 -8.09
C LEU A 197 -10.53 -17.29 -9.43
N GLU A 198 -9.32 -17.63 -9.88
CA GLU A 198 -8.80 -17.20 -11.18
C GLU A 198 -9.72 -17.69 -12.30
N ARG A 199 -10.13 -18.95 -12.27
CA ARG A 199 -11.07 -19.52 -13.25
C ARG A 199 -12.44 -18.82 -13.24
N GLN A 200 -12.98 -18.53 -12.05
CA GLN A 200 -14.23 -17.76 -11.90
C GLN A 200 -14.10 -16.34 -12.42
N LEU A 201 -12.90 -15.77 -12.36
CA LEU A 201 -12.56 -14.44 -12.89
C LEU A 201 -12.16 -14.48 -14.37
N GLY A 202 -12.20 -15.65 -15.04
CA GLY A 202 -11.83 -15.80 -16.45
C GLY A 202 -10.32 -15.75 -16.71
N ILE A 203 -9.51 -16.02 -15.69
CA ILE A 203 -8.05 -16.01 -15.77
C ILE A 203 -7.58 -17.37 -16.29
N GLU A 204 -7.37 -17.50 -17.59
CA GLU A 204 -6.68 -18.67 -18.12
C GLU A 204 -5.18 -18.57 -17.82
N ARG A 205 -4.69 -19.44 -16.93
CA ARG A 205 -3.23 -19.66 -16.80
C ARG A 205 -2.75 -20.41 -18.02
N HIS A 206 -2.00 -19.77 -18.86
CA HIS A 206 -1.05 -20.48 -19.71
C HIS A 206 0.07 -20.97 -18.79
N GLU A 207 0.22 -22.28 -18.64
CA GLU A 207 1.13 -22.97 -17.67
C GLU A 207 2.63 -22.64 -17.80
N GLU A 208 3.03 -21.74 -18.69
CA GLU A 208 4.43 -21.36 -18.92
C GLU A 208 4.83 -19.94 -18.48
N ALA A 209 3.98 -19.21 -17.75
CA ALA A 209 4.30 -17.84 -17.35
C ALA A 209 4.50 -17.69 -15.83
N ILE A 210 5.50 -18.33 -15.25
CA ILE A 210 6.21 -17.81 -14.09
C ILE A 210 7.12 -16.68 -14.58
N SER A 211 6.51 -15.58 -14.98
CA SER A 211 7.18 -14.30 -15.11
C SER A 211 6.09 -13.26 -15.03
N ILE A 212 6.28 -12.31 -14.14
CA ILE A 212 5.52 -11.07 -14.04
C ILE A 212 5.15 -10.66 -15.46
N PRO A 213 3.86 -10.52 -15.82
CA PRO A 213 3.49 -10.10 -17.16
C PRO A 213 3.72 -8.58 -17.28
N TYR A 214 4.96 -8.16 -17.21
CA TYR A 214 5.35 -6.99 -17.95
C TYR A 214 5.23 -7.41 -19.40
N THR A 215 4.17 -6.97 -20.04
CA THR A 215 4.00 -7.08 -21.48
C THR A 215 5.20 -6.40 -22.10
N ARG A 216 6.26 -7.15 -22.32
CA ARG A 216 7.48 -6.61 -22.92
C ARG A 216 7.16 -6.34 -24.37
N ILE A 217 6.99 -5.08 -24.67
CA ILE A 217 6.92 -4.63 -26.05
C ILE A 217 8.31 -4.80 -26.62
N VAL A 218 8.37 -5.44 -27.77
CA VAL A 218 9.60 -5.67 -28.49
C VAL A 218 9.49 -4.92 -29.81
N VAL A 219 10.57 -4.27 -30.18
CA VAL A 219 10.70 -3.60 -31.47
C VAL A 219 11.54 -4.50 -32.36
N ARG A 220 11.03 -4.84 -33.55
CA ARG A 220 11.71 -5.65 -34.56
C ARG A 220 11.53 -5.08 -35.95
N ALA A 221 12.51 -5.34 -36.80
CA ALA A 221 12.42 -5.03 -38.20
C ALA A 221 12.23 -6.31 -39.01
N HIS A 222 11.21 -6.33 -39.84
CA HIS A 222 10.90 -7.47 -40.71
C HIS A 222 10.77 -7.03 -42.15
N ARG A 223 11.27 -7.86 -43.08
CA ARG A 223 11.09 -7.63 -44.54
C ARG A 223 9.81 -8.30 -44.99
N LEU A 224 8.94 -7.52 -45.62
CA LEU A 224 7.66 -8.03 -46.12
C LEU A 224 7.86 -8.91 -47.36
N ASN A 225 7.68 -10.21 -47.19
CA ASN A 225 7.82 -11.22 -48.25
C ASN A 225 6.56 -12.07 -48.46
N HIS A 226 5.60 -12.05 -47.53
CA HIS A 226 4.40 -12.88 -47.63
C HIS A 226 3.40 -12.31 -48.61
N ALA A 227 3.10 -13.07 -49.68
CA ALA A 227 2.19 -12.67 -50.78
C ALA A 227 0.79 -12.26 -50.27
N GLN A 228 0.30 -12.90 -49.21
CA GLN A 228 -1.02 -12.62 -48.65
C GLN A 228 -1.15 -11.22 -48.01
N ASN A 229 -0.04 -10.54 -47.75
CA ASN A 229 -0.01 -9.21 -47.15
C ASN A 229 0.38 -8.10 -48.15
N LEU A 230 0.71 -8.49 -49.36
CA LEU A 230 1.03 -7.55 -50.43
C LEU A 230 -0.24 -6.89 -50.97
N GLY A 231 -0.16 -5.60 -51.26
CA GLY A 231 -1.32 -4.83 -51.77
C GLY A 231 -2.32 -4.44 -50.68
N HIS A 232 -2.15 -4.89 -49.42
CA HIS A 232 -2.95 -4.45 -48.30
C HIS A 232 -2.36 -3.18 -47.70
N THR A 233 -3.21 -2.43 -47.00
CA THR A 233 -2.78 -1.22 -46.29
C THR A 233 -2.18 -1.55 -44.90
N ILE A 234 -1.47 -0.59 -44.31
CA ILE A 234 -1.02 -0.71 -42.90
C ILE A 234 -2.21 -1.03 -42.01
N SER A 235 -3.34 -0.31 -42.20
CA SER A 235 -4.56 -0.52 -41.41
C SER A 235 -5.11 -1.94 -41.52
N ASP A 236 -5.07 -2.54 -42.71
CA ASP A 236 -5.53 -3.91 -42.94
C ASP A 236 -4.64 -4.93 -42.22
N LEU A 237 -3.32 -4.72 -42.23
CA LEU A 237 -2.36 -5.60 -41.57
C LEU A 237 -2.50 -5.51 -40.04
N GLU A 238 -2.62 -4.30 -39.51
CA GLU A 238 -2.82 -4.10 -38.05
C GLU A 238 -4.18 -4.64 -37.59
N ALA A 239 -5.22 -4.60 -38.42
CA ALA A 239 -6.52 -5.21 -38.12
C ALA A 239 -6.45 -6.75 -38.14
N ARG A 240 -5.66 -7.31 -39.07
CA ARG A 240 -5.45 -8.77 -39.18
C ARG A 240 -4.60 -9.32 -38.05
N TYR A 241 -3.63 -8.55 -37.58
CA TYR A 241 -2.69 -8.92 -36.51
C TYR A 241 -2.72 -7.91 -35.34
N PRO A 242 -3.72 -7.95 -34.46
CA PRO A 242 -3.94 -6.92 -33.43
C PRO A 242 -2.84 -6.81 -32.37
N SER A 243 -1.92 -7.77 -32.33
CA SER A 243 -0.77 -7.81 -31.40
C SER A 243 0.47 -7.08 -31.93
N LEU A 244 0.42 -6.52 -33.14
CA LEU A 244 1.49 -5.73 -33.72
C LEU A 244 1.02 -4.34 -34.14
N SER A 245 1.96 -3.40 -34.22
CA SER A 245 1.77 -2.08 -34.82
C SER A 245 2.94 -1.75 -35.75
N ILE A 246 2.65 -1.31 -36.96
CA ILE A 246 3.67 -0.91 -37.93
C ILE A 246 3.95 0.57 -37.79
N GLU A 247 5.14 0.89 -37.29
CA GLU A 247 5.51 2.28 -36.95
C GLU A 247 6.32 2.94 -38.06
N ARG A 248 7.05 2.15 -38.83
CA ARG A 248 7.88 2.66 -39.91
C ARG A 248 7.88 1.70 -41.09
N VAL A 249 7.87 2.28 -42.28
CA VAL A 249 8.04 1.55 -43.53
C VAL A 249 9.22 2.14 -44.25
N ILE A 250 10.15 1.29 -44.70
CA ILE A 250 11.30 1.68 -45.49
C ILE A 250 11.18 0.94 -46.83
N ARG A 251 11.14 1.70 -47.91
CA ARG A 251 11.05 1.18 -49.28
C ARG A 251 12.33 1.57 -50.03
N GLY A 252 13.16 0.57 -50.31
CA GLY A 252 14.52 0.83 -50.81
C GLY A 252 15.34 1.58 -49.74
N GLU A 253 15.76 2.81 -50.03
CA GLU A 253 16.48 3.69 -49.09
C GLU A 253 15.60 4.79 -48.49
N GLN A 254 14.31 4.87 -48.89
CA GLN A 254 13.42 5.93 -48.44
C GLN A 254 12.61 5.52 -47.23
N ILE A 255 12.62 6.37 -46.21
CA ILE A 255 11.72 6.26 -45.06
C ILE A 255 10.39 6.90 -45.47
N LEU A 256 9.33 6.09 -45.53
CA LEU A 256 7.99 6.57 -45.79
C LEU A 256 7.31 7.04 -44.52
N GLU A 257 6.62 8.19 -44.61
CA GLU A 257 5.77 8.64 -43.51
C GLU A 257 4.65 7.62 -43.32
N ARG A 258 4.38 7.29 -42.06
CA ARG A 258 3.32 6.37 -41.69
C ARG A 258 1.96 6.97 -42.07
N ASN A 259 1.32 6.33 -43.01
CA ASN A 259 -0.08 6.58 -43.37
C ASN A 259 -0.86 5.27 -43.26
N PRO A 260 -1.96 5.19 -42.49
CA PRO A 260 -2.78 3.98 -42.38
C PRO A 260 -3.22 3.41 -43.73
N ALA A 261 -3.39 4.27 -44.74
CA ALA A 261 -3.76 3.90 -46.12
C ALA A 261 -2.54 3.53 -47.01
N LEU A 262 -1.32 3.55 -46.46
CA LEU A 262 -0.13 3.18 -47.23
C LEU A 262 -0.19 1.71 -47.65
N VAL A 263 -0.14 1.46 -48.95
CA VAL A 263 -0.18 0.12 -49.52
C VAL A 263 1.21 -0.51 -49.46
N MET A 264 1.28 -1.73 -48.92
CA MET A 264 2.49 -2.51 -48.76
C MET A 264 2.97 -3.11 -50.06
N GLN A 265 4.29 -3.02 -50.31
CA GLN A 265 4.95 -3.55 -51.51
C GLN A 265 5.97 -4.65 -51.14
N PRO A 266 6.29 -5.54 -52.07
CA PRO A 266 7.32 -6.56 -51.84
C PRO A 266 8.66 -5.93 -51.49
N GLY A 267 9.31 -6.45 -50.45
CA GLY A 267 10.61 -5.98 -50.00
C GLY A 267 10.59 -4.79 -49.04
N ASP A 268 9.42 -4.20 -48.74
CA ASP A 268 9.30 -3.18 -47.72
C ASP A 268 9.87 -3.69 -46.37
N ILE A 269 10.67 -2.88 -45.69
CA ILE A 269 11.15 -3.18 -44.36
C ILE A 269 10.24 -2.46 -43.37
N LEU A 270 9.64 -3.25 -42.47
CA LEU A 270 8.67 -2.78 -41.52
C LEU A 270 9.30 -2.72 -40.12
N GLY A 271 9.34 -1.54 -39.51
CA GLY A 271 9.63 -1.36 -38.10
C GLY A 271 8.37 -1.60 -37.30
N ILE A 272 8.37 -2.66 -36.48
CA ILE A 272 7.17 -3.21 -35.84
C ILE A 272 7.30 -3.18 -34.34
N TYR A 273 6.28 -2.65 -33.66
CA TYR A 273 5.99 -2.95 -32.27
C TYR A 273 5.19 -4.24 -32.18
N ALA A 274 5.64 -5.18 -31.36
CA ALA A 274 4.87 -6.38 -31.10
C ALA A 274 4.93 -6.75 -29.61
N LEU A 275 3.92 -7.45 -29.15
CA LEU A 275 3.97 -8.13 -27.88
C LEU A 275 5.00 -9.27 -27.95
N ARG A 276 5.79 -9.47 -26.90
CA ARG A 276 6.87 -10.47 -26.87
C ARG A 276 6.40 -11.88 -27.25
N GLU A 277 5.20 -12.25 -26.84
CA GLU A 277 4.54 -13.51 -27.17
C GLU A 277 4.26 -13.66 -28.67
N SER A 278 4.11 -12.57 -29.40
CA SER A 278 3.85 -12.56 -30.84
C SER A 278 5.12 -12.53 -31.68
N VAL A 279 6.30 -12.31 -31.08
CA VAL A 279 7.58 -12.20 -31.82
C VAL A 279 7.88 -13.47 -32.61
N GLY A 280 7.64 -14.65 -32.03
CA GLY A 280 7.84 -15.93 -32.69
C GLY A 280 7.00 -16.12 -33.95
N HIS A 281 5.89 -15.39 -34.08
CA HIS A 281 4.98 -15.46 -35.23
C HIS A 281 5.26 -14.38 -36.28
N LEU A 282 6.05 -13.33 -36.00
CA LEU A 282 6.28 -12.23 -36.92
C LEU A 282 6.94 -12.72 -38.24
N ALA A 283 7.87 -13.65 -38.13
CA ALA A 283 8.50 -14.23 -39.32
C ALA A 283 7.50 -14.96 -40.24
N SER A 284 6.52 -15.66 -39.66
CA SER A 284 5.46 -16.36 -40.38
C SER A 284 4.34 -15.43 -40.89
N TRP A 285 4.14 -14.29 -40.20
CA TRP A 285 3.10 -13.33 -40.58
C TRP A 285 3.59 -12.32 -41.63
N ILE A 286 4.80 -11.80 -41.43
CA ILE A 286 5.34 -10.69 -42.23
C ILE A 286 6.46 -11.15 -43.17
N GLY A 287 7.41 -11.91 -42.64
CA GLY A 287 8.62 -12.35 -43.33
C GLY A 287 9.85 -12.29 -42.41
N PRO A 288 11.05 -12.55 -42.97
CA PRO A 288 12.27 -12.68 -42.15
C PRO A 288 12.63 -11.39 -41.42
N GLU A 289 13.14 -11.55 -40.20
CA GLU A 289 13.73 -10.45 -39.43
C GLU A 289 14.99 -9.94 -40.13
N VAL A 290 15.18 -8.62 -40.11
CA VAL A 290 16.32 -7.94 -40.72
C VAL A 290 16.92 -6.95 -39.74
N ASP A 291 18.24 -6.83 -39.75
CA ASP A 291 18.94 -5.81 -38.98
C ASP A 291 18.98 -4.52 -39.79
N HIS A 292 18.12 -3.57 -39.44
CA HIS A 292 18.03 -2.28 -40.08
C HIS A 292 17.83 -1.16 -39.06
N PRO A 293 18.91 -0.48 -38.61
CA PRO A 293 18.85 0.49 -37.54
C PRO A 293 17.81 1.60 -37.70
N LEU A 294 17.64 2.13 -38.90
CA LEU A 294 16.69 3.21 -39.18
C LEU A 294 15.23 2.77 -39.03
N SER A 295 14.93 1.49 -39.23
CA SER A 295 13.57 0.96 -39.05
C SER A 295 13.14 0.87 -37.57
N LEU A 296 14.10 0.88 -36.64
CA LEU A 296 13.88 0.79 -35.22
C LEU A 296 13.88 2.16 -34.51
N SER A 297 14.22 3.23 -35.22
CA SER A 297 14.30 4.60 -34.68
C SER A 297 12.99 5.35 -34.91
N PHE A 298 12.04 5.24 -33.99
CA PHE A 298 10.79 6.00 -34.01
C PHE A 298 10.36 6.46 -32.61
N PRO A 299 9.60 7.58 -32.50
CA PRO A 299 9.24 8.15 -31.22
C PRO A 299 8.27 7.24 -30.46
N THR A 300 8.75 6.74 -29.32
CA THR A 300 7.93 6.02 -28.35
C THR A 300 7.63 6.89 -27.16
N ARG A 301 6.46 6.69 -26.56
CA ARG A 301 6.09 7.34 -25.33
C ARG A 301 5.54 6.32 -24.34
N SER A 302 6.00 6.45 -23.09
CA SER A 302 5.35 5.81 -21.94
C SER A 302 4.69 6.89 -21.10
N ALA A 303 3.46 6.65 -20.67
CA ALA A 303 2.74 7.56 -19.80
C ALA A 303 1.95 6.79 -18.74
N ASP A 304 1.99 7.29 -17.52
CA ASP A 304 1.15 6.86 -16.42
C ASP A 304 -0.09 7.75 -16.36
N ILE A 305 -1.26 7.18 -16.50
CA ILE A 305 -2.51 7.91 -16.59
C ILE A 305 -3.39 7.55 -15.41
N VAL A 306 -3.74 8.55 -14.61
CA VAL A 306 -4.72 8.39 -13.53
C VAL A 306 -6.12 8.32 -14.13
N LEU A 307 -6.84 7.24 -13.89
CA LEU A 307 -8.22 7.08 -14.34
C LEU A 307 -9.12 8.07 -13.61
N THR A 308 -9.49 9.16 -14.28
CA THR A 308 -10.40 10.18 -13.75
C THR A 308 -11.75 10.19 -14.44
N ASN A 309 -11.87 9.53 -15.60
CA ASN A 309 -13.10 9.46 -16.37
C ASN A 309 -14.16 8.61 -15.65
N ARG A 310 -15.27 9.28 -15.25
CA ARG A 310 -16.37 8.64 -14.51
C ARG A 310 -17.10 7.56 -15.32
N ARG A 311 -17.12 7.66 -16.65
CA ARG A 311 -17.83 6.70 -17.52
C ARG A 311 -17.07 5.38 -17.65
N LEU A 312 -15.75 5.40 -17.44
CA LEU A 312 -14.88 4.23 -17.54
C LEU A 312 -14.59 3.61 -16.17
N ALA A 313 -14.67 4.38 -15.09
CA ALA A 313 -14.51 3.87 -13.74
C ALA A 313 -15.65 2.88 -13.37
N GLY A 314 -15.30 1.79 -12.72
CA GLY A 314 -16.21 0.69 -12.39
C GLY A 314 -16.39 -0.33 -13.51
N ARG A 315 -15.74 -0.14 -14.68
CA ARG A 315 -15.75 -1.09 -15.79
C ARG A 315 -14.52 -1.99 -15.75
N THR A 316 -14.63 -3.16 -16.37
CA THR A 316 -13.49 -4.05 -16.56
C THR A 316 -12.56 -3.54 -17.66
N ILE A 317 -11.30 -4.02 -17.67
CA ILE A 317 -10.34 -3.71 -18.74
C ILE A 317 -10.94 -4.06 -20.11
N HIS A 318 -11.60 -5.22 -20.22
CA HIS A 318 -12.26 -5.65 -21.45
C HIS A 318 -13.34 -4.66 -21.90
N GLN A 319 -14.22 -4.23 -21.01
CA GLN A 319 -15.26 -3.26 -21.29
C GLN A 319 -14.69 -1.88 -21.69
N ILE A 320 -13.59 -1.47 -21.06
CA ILE A 320 -12.90 -0.22 -21.40
C ILE A 320 -12.25 -0.35 -22.78
N LYS A 321 -11.63 -1.48 -23.06
CA LYS A 321 -11.02 -1.77 -24.37
C LYS A 321 -12.03 -1.73 -25.52
N ILE A 322 -13.26 -2.17 -25.28
CA ILE A 322 -14.37 -2.07 -26.25
C ILE A 322 -14.89 -0.63 -26.33
N ALA A 323 -15.02 0.08 -25.22
CA ALA A 323 -15.57 1.43 -25.18
C ALA A 323 -14.66 2.49 -25.81
N LEU A 324 -13.34 2.24 -25.82
CA LEU A 324 -12.36 3.11 -26.49
C LEU A 324 -12.30 2.73 -27.98
N VAL A 325 -13.28 3.18 -28.76
CA VAL A 325 -13.38 2.90 -30.21
C VAL A 325 -12.54 3.91 -30.99
N GLY A 326 -11.75 3.41 -31.98
CA GLY A 326 -11.05 4.25 -32.95
C GLY A 326 -9.66 3.75 -33.35
N ALA A 327 -9.11 4.32 -34.42
CA ALA A 327 -7.76 4.08 -34.93
C ALA A 327 -6.65 4.45 -33.93
N GLU A 328 -6.99 5.21 -32.92
CA GLU A 328 -6.12 5.68 -31.83
C GLU A 328 -5.57 4.55 -30.95
N ARG A 329 -6.25 3.39 -30.93
CA ARG A 329 -5.81 2.20 -30.17
C ARG A 329 -4.63 1.47 -30.80
N MET A 330 -4.45 1.62 -32.10
CA MET A 330 -3.38 0.94 -32.80
C MET A 330 -2.03 1.54 -32.42
N GLY A 331 -1.11 0.70 -31.94
CA GLY A 331 0.21 1.10 -31.49
C GLY A 331 0.32 1.62 -30.06
N CYS A 332 -0.73 1.43 -29.24
CA CYS A 332 -0.67 1.71 -27.80
C CYS A 332 -0.99 0.45 -27.00
N PHE A 333 -0.14 0.13 -26.04
CA PHE A 333 -0.21 -1.09 -25.23
C PHE A 333 -0.35 -0.75 -23.75
N LEU A 334 -1.21 -1.48 -23.08
CA LEU A 334 -1.34 -1.46 -21.63
C LEU A 334 -0.19 -2.27 -21.02
N THR A 335 0.71 -1.59 -20.32
CA THR A 335 1.91 -2.20 -19.74
C THR A 335 1.81 -2.45 -18.23
N GLY A 336 0.90 -1.75 -17.57
CA GLY A 336 0.71 -1.90 -16.12
C GLY A 336 -0.56 -1.24 -15.65
N ILE A 337 -1.05 -1.70 -14.50
CA ILE A 337 -2.09 -1.03 -13.73
C ILE A 337 -1.66 -1.09 -12.29
N SER A 338 -1.76 0.01 -11.58
CA SER A 338 -1.51 0.02 -10.15
C SER A 338 -2.61 0.77 -9.39
N ARG A 339 -2.90 0.29 -8.18
CA ARG A 339 -3.79 0.91 -7.20
C ARG A 339 -3.01 1.13 -5.93
N GLN A 340 -2.92 2.37 -5.46
CA GLN A 340 -2.09 2.74 -4.31
C GLN A 340 -0.61 2.30 -4.41
N GLY A 341 -0.07 2.27 -5.62
CA GLY A 341 1.29 1.78 -5.85
C GLY A 341 1.42 0.24 -5.86
N LEU A 342 0.36 -0.51 -5.56
CA LEU A 342 0.33 -1.97 -5.68
C LEU A 342 -0.08 -2.36 -7.10
N PRO A 343 0.67 -3.26 -7.76
CA PRO A 343 0.32 -3.70 -9.11
C PRO A 343 -0.96 -4.54 -9.07
N LEU A 344 -1.89 -4.22 -9.97
CA LEU A 344 -3.07 -5.04 -10.23
C LEU A 344 -2.81 -6.02 -11.37
N PRO A 345 -3.47 -7.19 -11.38
CA PRO A 345 -3.38 -8.12 -12.48
C PRO A 345 -3.97 -7.50 -13.77
N LEU A 346 -3.26 -7.65 -14.91
CA LEU A 346 -3.68 -7.18 -16.23
C LEU A 346 -4.65 -8.17 -16.87
N LEU A 347 -5.81 -8.36 -16.26
CA LEU A 347 -6.81 -9.32 -16.71
C LEU A 347 -7.99 -8.61 -17.36
N PRO A 348 -8.65 -9.22 -18.36
CA PRO A 348 -9.83 -8.65 -19.00
C PRO A 348 -10.92 -8.24 -18.01
N GLU A 349 -11.07 -9.00 -16.91
CA GLU A 349 -12.09 -8.84 -15.86
C GLU A 349 -11.68 -7.90 -14.72
N THR A 350 -10.41 -7.47 -14.69
CA THR A 350 -9.95 -6.51 -13.67
C THR A 350 -10.77 -5.22 -13.74
N VAL A 351 -11.49 -4.92 -12.67
CA VAL A 351 -12.31 -3.73 -12.57
C VAL A 351 -11.45 -2.53 -12.21
N LEU A 352 -11.44 -1.54 -13.07
CA LEU A 352 -10.70 -0.29 -12.85
C LEU A 352 -11.55 0.69 -12.03
N ARG A 353 -10.91 1.32 -11.05
CA ARG A 353 -11.53 2.33 -10.20
C ARG A 353 -10.93 3.70 -10.47
N ARG A 354 -11.67 4.71 -10.11
CA ARG A 354 -11.17 6.08 -10.17
C ARG A 354 -9.96 6.25 -9.25
N GLY A 355 -8.86 6.77 -9.77
CA GLY A 355 -7.59 6.88 -9.05
C GLY A 355 -6.59 5.76 -9.37
N ASP A 356 -7.00 4.70 -10.08
CA ASP A 356 -6.05 3.70 -10.59
C ASP A 356 -5.10 4.36 -11.59
N VAL A 357 -3.84 3.96 -11.56
CA VAL A 357 -2.83 4.40 -12.50
C VAL A 357 -2.69 3.36 -13.60
N ILE A 358 -2.92 3.78 -14.83
CA ILE A 358 -2.85 2.96 -16.04
C ILE A 358 -1.56 3.34 -16.76
N SER A 359 -0.61 2.41 -16.85
CA SER A 359 0.63 2.61 -17.59
C SER A 359 0.43 2.20 -19.04
N LEU A 360 0.59 3.14 -19.95
CA LEU A 360 0.51 2.94 -21.39
C LEU A 360 1.88 3.15 -22.02
N THR A 361 2.21 2.35 -23.02
CA THR A 361 3.43 2.51 -23.82
C THR A 361 3.12 2.26 -25.28
N GLY A 362 3.68 3.09 -26.15
CA GLY A 362 3.49 2.94 -27.58
C GLY A 362 3.77 4.21 -28.35
N ARG A 363 3.08 4.38 -29.46
CA ARG A 363 3.15 5.57 -30.31
C ARG A 363 2.72 6.81 -29.53
N ALA A 364 3.49 7.89 -29.60
CA ALA A 364 3.22 9.11 -28.85
C ALA A 364 1.80 9.65 -29.08
N ALA A 365 1.36 9.76 -30.33
CA ALA A 365 0.03 10.27 -30.67
C ALA A 365 -1.11 9.39 -30.11
N SER A 366 -0.95 8.06 -30.13
CA SER A 366 -1.95 7.12 -29.59
C SER A 366 -1.99 7.14 -28.07
N VAL A 367 -0.83 7.26 -27.42
CA VAL A 367 -0.75 7.41 -25.96
C VAL A 367 -1.41 8.71 -25.53
N ASP A 368 -1.16 9.84 -26.25
CA ASP A 368 -1.77 11.13 -25.93
C ASP A 368 -3.29 11.13 -26.10
N ALA A 369 -3.79 10.56 -27.19
CA ALA A 369 -5.22 10.44 -27.46
C ALA A 369 -5.94 9.59 -26.41
N LEU A 370 -5.33 8.45 -26.01
CA LEU A 370 -5.88 7.59 -24.96
C LEU A 370 -5.78 8.25 -23.57
N ALA A 371 -4.71 9.01 -23.31
CA ALA A 371 -4.56 9.75 -22.06
C ALA A 371 -5.73 10.71 -21.82
N ILE A 372 -6.14 11.46 -22.85
CA ILE A 372 -7.28 12.39 -22.79
C ILE A 372 -8.59 11.64 -22.50
N GLN A 373 -8.79 10.46 -23.07
CA GLN A 373 -10.00 9.67 -22.88
C GLN A 373 -10.06 8.97 -21.52
N LEU A 374 -8.94 8.47 -21.02
CA LEU A 374 -8.85 7.76 -19.73
C LEU A 374 -8.88 8.71 -18.54
N GLY A 375 -8.17 9.84 -18.66
CA GLY A 375 -8.11 10.76 -17.54
C GLY A 375 -7.00 11.77 -17.64
N ARG A 376 -6.17 11.85 -16.59
CA ARG A 376 -5.08 12.81 -16.48
C ARG A 376 -3.74 12.10 -16.40
N GLU A 377 -2.79 12.56 -17.18
CA GLU A 377 -1.43 12.07 -17.11
C GLU A 377 -0.83 12.40 -15.75
N ARG A 378 -0.30 11.39 -15.11
CA ARG A 378 0.52 11.55 -13.91
C ARG A 378 1.91 11.98 -14.36
N LYS A 379 2.10 13.28 -14.51
CA LYS A 379 3.46 13.81 -14.65
C LYS A 379 4.19 13.48 -13.34
N ALA A 380 5.28 12.74 -13.45
CA ALA A 380 6.13 12.47 -12.31
C ALA A 380 6.66 13.82 -11.78
N SER A 381 5.92 14.43 -10.86
CA SER A 381 6.43 15.57 -10.13
C SER A 381 7.46 15.04 -9.15
N HIS A 382 8.70 15.42 -9.29
CA HIS A 382 9.75 15.15 -8.31
C HIS A 382 9.69 16.12 -7.12
N ARG A 383 8.76 17.09 -7.14
CA ARG A 383 8.60 18.10 -6.10
C ARG A 383 7.35 17.84 -5.27
N THR A 384 7.53 17.90 -3.96
CA THR A 384 6.43 17.88 -2.99
C THR A 384 5.77 19.27 -2.94
N ASP A 385 4.45 19.31 -2.94
CA ASP A 385 3.68 20.54 -2.69
C ASP A 385 3.63 20.82 -1.19
N ILE A 386 4.75 21.34 -0.67
CA ILE A 386 4.94 21.57 0.77
C ILE A 386 3.83 22.47 1.34
N ALA A 387 3.35 23.46 0.58
CA ALA A 387 2.36 24.41 1.07
C ALA A 387 1.02 23.71 1.37
N ILE A 388 0.53 22.87 0.45
CA ILE A 388 -0.73 22.13 0.65
C ILE A 388 -0.59 21.13 1.80
N HIS A 389 0.54 20.43 1.90
CA HIS A 389 0.74 19.45 2.98
C HIS A 389 0.91 20.12 4.35
N ALA A 390 1.64 21.23 4.44
CA ALA A 390 1.75 22.01 5.67
C ALA A 390 0.39 22.59 6.10
N LEU A 391 -0.41 23.10 5.14
CA LEU A 391 -1.77 23.56 5.42
C LEU A 391 -2.65 22.40 5.89
N GLY A 392 -2.52 21.22 5.29
CA GLY A 392 -3.22 20.01 5.71
C GLY A 392 -2.91 19.61 7.15
N LEU A 393 -1.63 19.68 7.55
CA LEU A 393 -1.21 19.44 8.93
C LEU A 393 -1.81 20.47 9.90
N VAL A 394 -1.78 21.75 9.54
CA VAL A 394 -2.37 22.84 10.36
C VAL A 394 -3.87 22.64 10.53
N VAL A 395 -4.61 22.49 9.43
CA VAL A 395 -6.07 22.29 9.47
C VAL A 395 -6.41 21.02 10.24
N GLY A 396 -5.65 19.93 10.04
CA GLY A 396 -5.84 18.67 10.76
C GLY A 396 -5.63 18.84 12.26
N SER A 397 -4.60 19.56 12.67
CA SER A 397 -4.35 19.86 14.09
C SER A 397 -5.52 20.60 14.72
N PHE A 398 -6.07 21.63 14.05
CA PHE A 398 -7.24 22.35 14.54
C PHE A 398 -8.50 21.49 14.58
N LEU A 399 -8.72 20.63 13.57
CA LEU A 399 -9.84 19.68 13.57
C LEU A 399 -9.73 18.68 14.74
N GLY A 400 -8.50 18.27 15.07
CA GLY A 400 -8.25 17.37 16.18
C GLY A 400 -8.53 17.97 17.57
N LEU A 401 -8.56 19.30 17.69
CA LEU A 401 -8.94 20.00 18.93
C LEU A 401 -10.46 20.07 19.14
N LEU A 402 -11.24 19.70 18.11
CA LEU A 402 -12.69 19.68 18.24
C LEU A 402 -13.11 18.52 19.11
N SER A 403 -13.70 18.82 20.25
CA SER A 403 -14.30 17.84 21.16
C SER A 403 -15.82 17.92 21.08
N THR A 404 -16.46 16.78 21.17
CA THR A 404 -17.91 16.68 21.32
C THR A 404 -18.26 15.69 22.41
N HIS A 405 -19.41 15.84 23.03
CA HIS A 405 -19.85 14.95 24.10
C HIS A 405 -21.04 14.12 23.62
N ILE A 406 -20.94 12.81 23.73
CA ILE A 406 -22.11 11.91 23.57
C ILE A 406 -22.45 11.36 24.95
N GLY A 407 -23.46 11.98 25.58
CA GLY A 407 -23.78 11.72 26.98
C GLY A 407 -22.69 12.22 27.92
N MET A 408 -22.16 11.35 28.77
CA MET A 408 -21.06 11.68 29.71
C MET A 408 -19.67 11.37 29.13
N ILE A 409 -19.58 10.83 27.93
CA ILE A 409 -18.31 10.44 27.31
C ILE A 409 -17.84 11.57 26.37
N PRO A 410 -16.69 12.21 26.66
CA PRO A 410 -16.08 13.12 25.70
C PRO A 410 -15.53 12.30 24.52
N ILE A 411 -16.01 12.60 23.33
CA ILE A 411 -15.46 12.06 22.09
C ILE A 411 -14.60 13.13 21.47
N GLU A 412 -13.32 12.90 21.48
CA GLU A 412 -12.32 13.77 20.88
C GLU A 412 -11.64 13.02 19.75
N LEU A 413 -11.51 13.68 18.61
CA LEU A 413 -10.78 13.10 17.49
C LEU A 413 -9.27 13.05 17.78
N GLY A 414 -8.80 13.96 18.65
CA GLY A 414 -7.39 14.17 18.94
C GLY A 414 -6.62 14.75 17.76
N ILE A 415 -5.48 15.37 18.02
CA ILE A 415 -4.64 16.00 16.99
C ILE A 415 -4.27 14.98 15.90
N GLY A 416 -3.89 13.76 16.29
CA GLY A 416 -3.53 12.71 15.35
C GLY A 416 -4.69 12.29 14.44
N GLY A 417 -5.90 12.15 14.99
CA GLY A 417 -7.10 11.81 14.22
C GLY A 417 -7.50 12.92 13.23
N GLY A 418 -7.39 14.18 13.65
CA GLY A 418 -7.63 15.32 12.78
C GLY A 418 -6.63 15.39 11.61
N ILE A 419 -5.35 15.16 11.87
CA ILE A 419 -4.30 15.11 10.85
C ILE A 419 -4.51 13.93 9.90
N LEU A 420 -4.92 12.77 10.41
CA LEU A 420 -5.29 11.62 9.58
C LEU A 420 -6.42 11.97 8.60
N LEU A 421 -7.48 12.62 9.10
CA LEU A 421 -8.62 13.03 8.28
C LEU A 421 -8.22 13.99 7.17
N THR A 422 -7.42 15.01 7.45
CA THR A 422 -6.96 15.93 6.42
C THR A 422 -6.06 15.25 5.41
N GLY A 423 -5.18 14.33 5.85
CA GLY A 423 -4.41 13.46 4.98
C GLY A 423 -5.30 12.66 4.03
N LEU A 424 -6.34 11.99 4.56
CA LEU A 424 -7.32 11.24 3.76
C LEU A 424 -8.00 12.11 2.69
N VAL A 425 -8.46 13.29 3.06
CA VAL A 425 -9.16 14.20 2.15
C VAL A 425 -8.22 14.71 1.05
N ILE A 426 -7.02 15.15 1.43
CA ILE A 426 -6.03 15.68 0.47
C ILE A 426 -5.53 14.56 -0.46
N GLY A 427 -5.28 13.36 0.06
CA GLY A 427 -4.91 12.19 -0.75
C GLY A 427 -6.00 11.80 -1.75
N TRP A 428 -7.25 11.76 -1.30
CA TRP A 428 -8.40 11.54 -2.17
C TRP A 428 -8.56 12.63 -3.22
N TYR A 429 -8.37 13.90 -2.86
CA TYR A 429 -8.42 15.02 -3.79
C TYR A 429 -7.29 14.95 -4.82
N ASN A 430 -6.06 14.70 -4.37
CA ASN A 430 -4.88 14.53 -5.24
C ASN A 430 -5.07 13.38 -6.24
N SER A 431 -5.68 12.26 -5.84
CA SER A 431 -5.97 11.16 -6.77
C SER A 431 -6.88 11.55 -7.93
N ARG A 432 -7.64 12.63 -7.79
CA ARG A 432 -8.54 13.17 -8.82
C ARG A 432 -7.96 14.38 -9.54
N HIS A 433 -7.06 15.08 -8.88
CA HIS A 433 -6.39 16.29 -9.33
C HIS A 433 -4.87 16.16 -9.08
N PRO A 434 -4.16 15.33 -9.90
CA PRO A 434 -2.75 15.01 -9.63
C PRO A 434 -1.81 16.23 -9.67
N GLU A 435 -2.29 17.35 -10.18
CA GLU A 435 -1.55 18.62 -10.28
C GLU A 435 -1.47 19.38 -8.95
N LEU A 436 -2.41 19.09 -8.00
CA LEU A 436 -2.52 19.78 -6.72
C LEU A 436 -2.20 18.83 -5.58
N GLY A 437 -1.37 19.28 -4.63
CA GLY A 437 -0.97 18.49 -3.48
C GLY A 437 -0.14 17.26 -3.87
N ALA A 438 0.76 17.40 -4.83
CA ALA A 438 1.64 16.31 -5.25
C ALA A 438 2.55 15.89 -4.09
N LEU A 439 2.52 14.61 -3.72
CA LEU A 439 3.43 13.97 -2.79
C LEU A 439 4.10 12.79 -3.50
N PRO A 440 5.32 12.97 -4.04
CA PRO A 440 6.04 11.91 -4.74
C PRO A 440 6.19 10.67 -3.86
N PRO A 441 6.24 9.44 -4.43
CA PRO A 441 6.36 8.21 -3.65
C PRO A 441 7.54 8.20 -2.68
N ALA A 442 8.68 8.79 -3.07
CA ALA A 442 9.85 8.90 -2.21
C ALA A 442 9.61 9.82 -0.99
N ALA A 443 8.93 10.96 -1.19
CA ALA A 443 8.56 11.85 -0.10
C ALA A 443 7.48 11.22 0.81
N GLN A 444 6.51 10.55 0.22
CA GLN A 444 5.49 9.82 0.97
C GLN A 444 6.12 8.71 1.82
N TRP A 445 7.06 7.95 1.26
CA TRP A 445 7.82 6.94 1.98
C TRP A 445 8.63 7.58 3.12
N ALA A 446 9.31 8.69 2.86
CA ALA A 446 10.07 9.39 3.88
C ALA A 446 9.19 9.88 5.04
N PHE A 447 8.04 10.46 4.75
CA PHE A 447 7.12 10.91 5.80
C PHE A 447 6.56 9.74 6.62
N SER A 448 6.18 8.65 5.97
CA SER A 448 5.63 7.47 6.65
C SER A 448 6.71 6.69 7.40
N GLU A 449 7.78 6.26 6.73
CA GLU A 449 8.78 5.35 7.32
C GLU A 449 9.73 6.09 8.26
N PHE A 450 10.30 7.24 7.84
CA PHE A 450 11.18 8.01 8.69
C PHE A 450 10.41 8.64 9.86
N GLY A 451 9.23 9.22 9.58
CA GLY A 451 8.37 9.79 10.63
C GLY A 451 8.03 8.76 11.71
N LEU A 452 7.61 7.56 11.28
CA LEU A 452 7.25 6.48 12.19
C LEU A 452 8.46 5.93 12.97
N THR A 453 9.58 5.72 12.30
CA THR A 453 10.81 5.21 12.92
C THR A 453 11.38 6.21 13.94
N ALA A 454 11.38 7.50 13.58
CA ALA A 454 11.82 8.57 14.47
C ALA A 454 10.87 8.75 15.68
N PHE A 455 9.55 8.67 15.42
CA PHE A 455 8.55 8.64 16.50
C PHE A 455 8.82 7.49 17.48
N GLY A 456 9.02 6.25 16.97
CA GLY A 456 9.34 5.08 17.80
C GLY A 456 10.63 5.25 18.59
N ALA A 457 11.69 5.81 17.99
CA ALA A 457 12.96 6.09 18.65
C ALA A 457 12.78 7.08 19.83
N VAL A 458 12.05 8.19 19.61
CA VAL A 458 11.80 9.19 20.64
C VAL A 458 10.95 8.61 21.78
N VAL A 459 9.90 7.85 21.44
CA VAL A 459 9.06 7.16 22.44
C VAL A 459 9.90 6.18 23.26
N GLY A 460 10.78 5.40 22.61
CA GLY A 460 11.68 4.48 23.29
C GLY A 460 12.65 5.20 24.25
N LEU A 461 13.25 6.31 23.79
CA LEU A 461 14.16 7.12 24.62
C LEU A 461 13.47 7.65 25.88
N LEU A 462 12.25 8.16 25.74
CA LEU A 462 11.46 8.69 26.86
C LEU A 462 11.01 7.59 27.83
N ALA A 463 10.70 6.39 27.32
CA ALA A 463 10.23 5.26 28.10
C ALA A 463 11.37 4.44 28.75
N GLY A 464 12.62 4.64 28.30
CA GLY A 464 13.78 3.87 28.73
C GLY A 464 13.90 3.71 30.25
N PRO A 465 13.87 4.79 31.07
CA PRO A 465 14.07 4.69 32.51
C PRO A 465 13.08 3.77 33.22
N ALA A 466 11.81 3.72 32.79
CA ALA A 466 10.75 2.90 33.40
C ALA A 466 10.63 1.49 32.76
N ALA A 467 11.32 1.24 31.66
CA ALA A 467 11.08 0.03 30.85
C ALA A 467 11.37 -1.27 31.61
N VAL A 468 12.47 -1.32 32.34
CA VAL A 468 12.87 -2.55 33.07
C VAL A 468 11.85 -2.91 34.13
N THR A 469 11.38 -1.93 34.93
CA THR A 469 10.36 -2.14 35.97
C THR A 469 9.05 -2.62 35.35
N ALA A 470 8.58 -1.96 34.30
CA ALA A 470 7.36 -2.31 33.58
C ALA A 470 7.39 -3.74 32.99
N ILE A 471 8.56 -4.16 32.46
CA ILE A 471 8.74 -5.54 31.93
C ILE A 471 8.69 -6.56 33.07
N LEU A 472 9.31 -6.27 34.21
CA LEU A 472 9.32 -7.20 35.33
C LEU A 472 7.94 -7.35 35.98
N GLU A 473 7.15 -6.28 36.04
CA GLU A 473 5.81 -6.28 36.66
C GLU A 473 4.76 -6.92 35.74
N GLN A 474 4.70 -6.56 34.48
CA GLN A 474 3.60 -6.92 33.57
C GLN A 474 4.02 -7.74 32.33
N GLY A 475 5.32 -8.03 32.15
CA GLY A 475 5.82 -8.63 30.92
C GLY A 475 5.16 -9.96 30.55
N LEU A 476 4.94 -10.86 31.51
CA LEU A 476 4.27 -12.15 31.25
C LEU A 476 2.79 -11.97 30.88
N ALA A 477 2.09 -11.09 31.58
CA ALA A 477 0.69 -10.78 31.28
C ALA A 477 0.54 -10.18 29.87
N LEU A 478 1.45 -9.28 29.49
CA LEU A 478 1.50 -8.68 28.14
C LEU A 478 1.77 -9.72 27.05
N VAL A 479 2.63 -10.72 27.30
CA VAL A 479 2.88 -11.83 26.36
C VAL A 479 1.60 -12.61 26.08
N VAL A 480 0.88 -13.02 27.13
CA VAL A 480 -0.37 -13.77 27.00
C VAL A 480 -1.46 -12.92 26.37
N ALA A 481 -1.65 -11.70 26.87
CA ALA A 481 -2.63 -10.76 26.32
C ALA A 481 -2.34 -10.43 24.85
N GLY A 482 -1.08 -10.20 24.48
CA GLY A 482 -0.65 -9.94 23.11
C GLY A 482 -0.97 -11.09 22.16
N ALA A 483 -0.71 -12.33 22.58
CA ALA A 483 -1.07 -13.51 21.80
C ALA A 483 -2.59 -13.64 21.60
N LEU A 484 -3.40 -13.37 22.63
CA LEU A 484 -4.87 -13.43 22.53
C LEU A 484 -5.43 -12.31 21.66
N VAL A 485 -4.96 -11.08 21.81
CA VAL A 485 -5.39 -9.93 21.00
C VAL A 485 -4.97 -10.09 19.53
N THR A 486 -3.84 -10.76 19.27
CA THR A 486 -3.43 -11.07 17.89
C THR A 486 -4.31 -12.14 17.23
N LEU A 487 -4.78 -13.16 17.98
CA LEU A 487 -5.42 -14.33 17.41
C LEU A 487 -6.96 -14.32 17.43
N ILE A 488 -7.57 -13.79 18.51
CA ILE A 488 -9.03 -13.81 18.68
C ILE A 488 -9.74 -12.98 17.59
N PRO A 489 -9.36 -11.71 17.31
CA PRO A 489 -10.06 -10.90 16.32
C PRO A 489 -10.02 -11.50 14.91
N PRO A 490 -8.86 -11.94 14.37
CA PRO A 490 -8.86 -12.55 13.04
C PRO A 490 -9.57 -13.91 13.00
N LEU A 491 -9.61 -14.68 14.10
CA LEU A 491 -10.35 -15.92 14.18
C LEU A 491 -11.87 -15.67 14.06
N VAL A 492 -12.42 -14.73 14.84
CA VAL A 492 -13.83 -14.34 14.77
C VAL A 492 -14.17 -13.80 13.38
N THR A 493 -13.30 -12.94 12.86
CA THR A 493 -13.48 -12.29 11.54
C THR A 493 -13.37 -13.31 10.40
N LEU A 494 -12.54 -14.35 10.54
CA LEU A 494 -12.42 -15.44 9.57
C LEU A 494 -13.76 -16.17 9.39
N TYR A 495 -14.37 -16.60 10.49
CA TYR A 495 -15.65 -17.29 10.45
C TYR A 495 -16.79 -16.38 10.00
N PHE A 496 -16.81 -15.13 10.47
CA PHE A 496 -17.79 -14.13 10.03
C PHE A 496 -17.68 -13.89 8.51
N GLY A 497 -16.46 -13.65 8.00
CA GLY A 497 -16.22 -13.42 6.58
C GLY A 497 -16.61 -14.62 5.70
N ARG A 498 -16.30 -15.84 6.17
CA ARG A 498 -16.58 -17.06 5.41
C ARG A 498 -18.08 -17.43 5.42
N TYR A 499 -18.71 -17.47 6.60
CA TYR A 499 -20.04 -18.05 6.74
C TYR A 499 -21.17 -17.02 6.74
N VAL A 500 -20.91 -15.78 7.18
CA VAL A 500 -21.93 -14.71 7.17
C VAL A 500 -21.87 -13.88 5.91
N LEU A 501 -20.66 -13.43 5.52
CA LEU A 501 -20.50 -12.60 4.32
C LEU A 501 -20.35 -13.40 3.03
N GLY A 502 -20.05 -14.71 3.13
CA GLY A 502 -19.87 -15.58 1.96
C GLY A 502 -18.67 -15.19 1.09
N LEU A 503 -17.59 -14.68 1.70
CA LEU A 503 -16.40 -14.27 0.96
C LEU A 503 -15.62 -15.49 0.45
N HIS A 504 -15.05 -15.34 -0.75
CA HIS A 504 -14.13 -16.35 -1.27
C HIS A 504 -12.86 -16.41 -0.40
N PRO A 505 -12.30 -17.58 -0.08
CA PRO A 505 -11.18 -17.73 0.85
C PRO A 505 -9.98 -16.85 0.50
N MET A 506 -9.60 -16.76 -0.77
CA MET A 506 -8.45 -15.94 -1.19
C MET A 506 -8.65 -14.45 -0.93
N ILE A 507 -9.86 -13.94 -1.18
CA ILE A 507 -10.21 -12.53 -0.88
C ILE A 507 -10.26 -12.32 0.63
N LEU A 508 -10.79 -13.29 1.38
CA LEU A 508 -10.90 -13.24 2.84
C LEU A 508 -9.53 -13.22 3.52
N PHE A 509 -8.59 -14.07 3.11
CA PHE A 509 -7.24 -14.08 3.68
C PHE A 509 -6.50 -12.76 3.41
N GLY A 510 -6.61 -12.21 2.19
CA GLY A 510 -6.10 -10.89 1.90
C GLY A 510 -6.78 -9.80 2.74
N ALA A 511 -8.08 -9.88 2.93
CA ALA A 511 -8.85 -8.94 3.74
C ALA A 511 -8.45 -8.98 5.23
N LEU A 512 -8.18 -10.16 5.80
CA LEU A 512 -7.68 -10.32 7.17
C LEU A 512 -6.30 -9.67 7.35
N ALA A 513 -5.37 -9.94 6.42
CA ALA A 513 -4.05 -9.30 6.43
C ALA A 513 -4.16 -7.77 6.31
N GLY A 514 -5.07 -7.29 5.44
CA GLY A 514 -5.35 -5.85 5.28
C GLY A 514 -5.98 -5.24 6.53
N ALA A 515 -6.92 -5.93 7.15
CA ALA A 515 -7.65 -5.42 8.31
C ALA A 515 -6.78 -5.30 9.57
N GLN A 516 -5.69 -6.06 9.67
CA GLN A 516 -4.65 -5.88 10.70
C GLN A 516 -3.43 -5.09 10.19
N THR A 517 -3.55 -4.41 9.05
CA THR A 517 -2.53 -3.54 8.46
C THR A 517 -1.16 -4.20 8.19
N GLU A 518 -1.11 -5.56 8.06
CA GLU A 518 0.12 -6.34 7.99
C GLU A 518 0.41 -6.86 6.57
N ALA A 519 1.28 -6.15 5.85
CA ALA A 519 1.63 -6.47 4.47
C ALA A 519 2.46 -7.77 4.32
N ALA A 520 3.25 -8.14 5.33
CA ALA A 520 4.05 -9.37 5.27
C ALA A 520 3.16 -10.62 5.23
N SER A 521 2.04 -10.60 5.95
CA SER A 521 1.02 -11.66 5.91
C SER A 521 0.41 -11.81 4.52
N MET A 522 0.09 -10.71 3.83
CA MET A 522 -0.39 -10.75 2.45
C MET A 522 0.66 -11.35 1.51
N ASN A 523 1.91 -10.90 1.60
CA ASN A 523 3.01 -11.41 0.78
C ASN A 523 3.20 -12.92 0.97
N LYS A 524 3.03 -13.42 2.20
CA LYS A 524 3.08 -14.86 2.50
C LYS A 524 1.98 -15.64 1.79
N ILE A 525 0.76 -15.11 1.75
CA ILE A 525 -0.37 -15.74 1.02
C ILE A 525 -0.08 -15.77 -0.48
N ILE A 526 0.42 -14.66 -1.05
CA ILE A 526 0.79 -14.56 -2.46
C ILE A 526 1.86 -15.60 -2.81
N GLU A 527 2.92 -15.71 -1.99
CA GLU A 527 3.99 -16.69 -2.17
C GLU A 527 3.45 -18.13 -2.16
N GLN A 528 2.59 -18.46 -1.21
CA GLN A 528 2.04 -19.82 -1.06
C GLN A 528 1.01 -20.18 -2.12
N SER A 529 0.16 -19.23 -2.50
CA SER A 529 -0.89 -19.45 -3.51
C SER A 529 -0.38 -19.32 -4.95
N GLY A 530 0.72 -18.58 -5.14
CA GLY A 530 1.22 -18.19 -6.46
C GLY A 530 0.26 -17.26 -7.22
N SER A 531 -0.58 -16.48 -6.50
CA SER A 531 -1.61 -15.62 -7.09
C SER A 531 -1.68 -14.27 -6.38
N ASN A 532 -1.93 -13.20 -7.15
CA ASN A 532 -2.15 -11.84 -6.63
C ASN A 532 -3.62 -11.56 -6.25
N THR A 533 -4.51 -12.53 -6.34
CA THR A 533 -5.94 -12.34 -6.02
C THR A 533 -6.22 -11.88 -4.59
N PRO A 534 -5.41 -12.22 -3.55
CA PRO A 534 -5.60 -11.69 -2.19
C PRO A 534 -5.50 -10.17 -2.08
N VAL A 535 -4.75 -9.51 -2.98
CA VAL A 535 -4.56 -8.05 -2.98
C VAL A 535 -5.91 -7.31 -3.08
N VAL A 536 -6.91 -7.90 -3.73
CA VAL A 536 -8.26 -7.30 -3.88
C VAL A 536 -8.94 -7.09 -2.53
N GLY A 537 -8.84 -8.07 -1.62
CA GLY A 537 -9.36 -7.95 -0.25
C GLY A 537 -8.49 -7.07 0.62
N PHE A 538 -7.16 -7.21 0.48
CA PHE A 538 -6.19 -6.47 1.27
C PHE A 538 -6.35 -4.96 1.15
N THR A 539 -6.36 -4.41 -0.06
CA THR A 539 -6.34 -2.96 -0.29
C THR A 539 -7.51 -2.22 0.35
N VAL A 540 -8.71 -2.79 0.26
CA VAL A 540 -9.92 -2.18 0.85
C VAL A 540 -9.86 -2.22 2.37
N CYS A 541 -9.59 -3.40 2.94
CA CYS A 541 -9.56 -3.57 4.39
C CYS A 541 -8.40 -2.80 5.03
N TYR A 542 -7.23 -2.75 4.38
CA TYR A 542 -6.10 -1.95 4.82
C TYR A 542 -6.44 -0.47 4.98
N ALA A 543 -7.08 0.12 3.95
CA ALA A 543 -7.44 1.54 3.98
C ALA A 543 -8.50 1.85 5.06
N VAL A 544 -9.51 1.00 5.19
CA VAL A 544 -10.58 1.18 6.19
C VAL A 544 -10.06 0.98 7.60
N SER A 545 -9.27 -0.08 7.83
CA SER A 545 -8.77 -0.41 9.16
C SER A 545 -7.74 0.58 9.68
N ASN A 546 -6.87 1.15 8.83
CA ASN A 546 -5.98 2.25 9.25
C ASN A 546 -6.74 3.42 9.89
N VAL A 547 -7.93 3.73 9.37
CA VAL A 547 -8.77 4.79 9.92
C VAL A 547 -9.44 4.34 11.22
N LEU A 548 -10.04 3.15 11.22
CA LEU A 548 -10.75 2.64 12.39
C LEU A 548 -9.82 2.40 13.57
N LEU A 549 -8.66 1.79 13.34
CA LEU A 549 -7.68 1.50 14.38
C LEU A 549 -7.06 2.78 14.94
N ALA A 550 -6.79 3.78 14.11
CA ALA A 550 -6.32 5.08 14.61
C ALA A 550 -7.31 5.74 15.59
N VAL A 551 -8.62 5.55 15.37
CA VAL A 551 -9.67 6.05 16.28
C VAL A 551 -9.74 5.22 17.57
N CYS A 552 -9.30 3.96 17.56
CA CYS A 552 -9.30 3.12 18.76
C CYS A 552 -8.37 3.65 19.87
N GLY A 553 -7.27 4.36 19.53
CA GLY A 553 -6.34 4.89 20.53
C GLY A 553 -7.02 5.76 21.60
N PRO A 554 -7.67 6.88 21.25
CA PRO A 554 -8.42 7.70 22.21
C PRO A 554 -9.52 6.92 22.93
N ILE A 555 -10.21 5.99 22.25
CA ILE A 555 -11.27 5.17 22.86
C ILE A 555 -10.69 4.29 23.97
N ILE A 556 -9.56 3.64 23.72
CA ILE A 556 -8.87 2.81 24.71
C ILE A 556 -8.52 3.66 25.94
N ILE A 557 -7.91 4.85 25.72
CA ILE A 557 -7.50 5.74 26.82
C ILE A 557 -8.71 6.22 27.66
N SER A 558 -9.88 6.38 27.03
CA SER A 558 -11.09 6.83 27.74
C SER A 558 -11.83 5.72 28.47
N LEU A 559 -11.60 4.44 28.13
CA LEU A 559 -12.31 3.29 28.70
C LEU A 559 -11.43 2.40 29.60
N ALA A 560 -10.10 2.51 29.49
CA ALA A 560 -9.13 1.85 30.36
C ALA A 560 -8.72 2.76 31.53
#